data_33802d7241c1f368ad544b6b2a471b23
#
_entry.id   33802d7241c1f368ad544b6b2a471b23
#
_cell.length_a   1.000
_cell.length_b   1.000
_cell.length_c   1.000
_cell.angle_alpha   90.00
_cell.angle_beta   90.00
_cell.angle_gamma   90.00
#
_symmetry.space_group_name_H-M   'P 1'
#
loop_
_entity.id
_entity.type
_entity.pdbx_description
1 polymer ?
#
loop_
_entity_poly.entity_id
_entity_poly.type
_entity_poly.pdbx_seq_one_letter_code
_entity_poly.pdbx_strand_id
1 'polypeptide(L)'
;MGIALDEGAIDSIDDSVIKYAPSLMDSAYAGASIEDVLLMSSGVTFDEDYLDPSSDINKMGRVLALGRSMDAFTADLTETFQPAGSAWQYVSIDTHVLGMVLRGATGKSIPALLSEKIVASLGLEAAPYYVTDGYGTAFVLGGLNMRTRDYARFGQMVLQDGKHNGRQIVPADWLRQSTVPLAETKAGAIQYGYQWWIPADAQEGEFMARGIYGQYIYINRNTQTVIALNGAHRGFREEGVFDRNMAVLRQLATQ
;
A
#
# COMPACT_ATOMS: atom_id res chain seq x y z
N MET A 1 0.62 -9.67 1.22
CA MET A 1 -0.66 -10.35 1.51
C MET A 1 -0.82 -11.62 0.66
N GLY A 2 -0.86 -11.55 -0.68
CA GLY A 2 -1.07 -12.72 -1.54
C GLY A 2 -0.13 -13.91 -1.31
N ILE A 3 1.13 -13.68 -0.98
CA ILE A 3 2.07 -14.75 -0.61
C ILE A 3 1.65 -15.41 0.72
N ALA A 4 1.20 -14.62 1.69
CA ALA A 4 0.79 -15.16 3.00
C ALA A 4 -0.50 -15.99 2.92
N LEU A 5 -1.39 -15.66 1.98
CA LEU A 5 -2.57 -16.46 1.64
C LEU A 5 -2.16 -17.79 0.96
N ASP A 6 -1.31 -17.70 -0.06
CA ASP A 6 -0.85 -18.88 -0.82
C ASP A 6 -0.08 -19.88 0.07
N GLU A 7 0.67 -19.39 1.05
CA GLU A 7 1.41 -20.19 2.02
C GLU A 7 0.54 -20.66 3.21
N GLY A 8 -0.73 -20.27 3.27
CA GLY A 8 -1.65 -20.65 4.36
C GLY A 8 -1.33 -19.99 5.71
N ALA A 9 -0.56 -18.91 5.74
CA ALA A 9 -0.34 -18.12 6.95
C ALA A 9 -1.56 -17.23 7.29
N ILE A 10 -2.33 -16.87 6.29
CA ILE A 10 -3.63 -16.21 6.38
C ILE A 10 -4.64 -17.10 5.68
N ASP A 11 -5.78 -17.40 6.33
CA ASP A 11 -6.77 -18.32 5.80
C ASP A 11 -7.65 -17.67 4.71
N SER A 12 -8.10 -16.41 4.94
CA SER A 12 -8.93 -15.64 4.01
C SER A 12 -8.71 -14.14 4.21
N ILE A 13 -8.94 -13.33 3.15
CA ILE A 13 -9.06 -11.87 3.27
C ILE A 13 -10.36 -11.44 3.95
N ASP A 14 -11.36 -12.32 4.02
CA ASP A 14 -12.60 -12.08 4.78
C ASP A 14 -12.40 -12.21 6.30
N ASP A 15 -11.25 -12.74 6.74
CA ASP A 15 -10.93 -12.83 8.16
C ASP A 15 -10.85 -11.42 8.77
N SER A 16 -11.37 -11.30 10.00
CA SER A 16 -11.18 -10.07 10.78
C SER A 16 -9.70 -9.81 11.06
N VAL A 17 -9.28 -8.55 10.95
CA VAL A 17 -7.90 -8.14 11.24
C VAL A 17 -7.45 -8.52 12.65
N ILE A 18 -8.38 -8.53 13.63
CA ILE A 18 -8.06 -8.87 15.03
C ILE A 18 -7.68 -10.34 15.21
N LYS A 19 -8.03 -11.22 14.28
CA LYS A 19 -7.59 -12.63 14.29
C LYS A 19 -6.07 -12.74 14.29
N TYR A 20 -5.40 -11.86 13.55
CA TYR A 20 -3.95 -11.83 13.38
C TYR A 20 -3.27 -10.68 14.13
N ALA A 21 -4.02 -9.62 14.42
CA ALA A 21 -3.56 -8.45 15.18
C ALA A 21 -4.46 -8.19 16.40
N PRO A 22 -4.44 -9.06 17.43
CA PRO A 22 -5.37 -8.99 18.57
C PRO A 22 -5.23 -7.70 19.40
N SER A 23 -4.15 -6.97 19.30
CA SER A 23 -4.00 -5.65 19.93
C SER A 23 -4.97 -4.59 19.39
N LEU A 24 -5.64 -4.86 18.26
CA LEU A 24 -6.66 -3.98 17.67
C LEU A 24 -8.09 -4.28 18.16
N MET A 25 -8.26 -5.19 19.13
CA MET A 25 -9.58 -5.65 19.57
C MET A 25 -10.47 -4.52 20.12
N ASP A 26 -9.89 -3.54 20.79
CA ASP A 26 -10.59 -2.40 21.37
C ASP A 26 -10.48 -1.12 20.51
N SER A 27 -9.96 -1.24 19.27
CA SER A 27 -9.80 -0.13 18.33
C SER A 27 -10.97 -0.06 17.34
N ALA A 28 -10.99 1.00 16.55
CA ALA A 28 -11.92 1.18 15.43
C ALA A 28 -11.80 0.07 14.36
N TYR A 29 -10.71 -0.70 14.36
CA TYR A 29 -10.49 -1.82 13.44
C TYR A 29 -11.14 -3.14 13.88
N ALA A 30 -11.73 -3.23 15.06
CA ALA A 30 -12.28 -4.48 15.60
C ALA A 30 -13.33 -5.14 14.68
N GLY A 31 -14.08 -4.32 13.92
CA GLY A 31 -15.11 -4.80 12.98
C GLY A 31 -14.66 -4.95 11.53
N ALA A 32 -13.39 -4.66 11.21
CA ALA A 32 -12.90 -4.68 9.85
C ALA A 32 -12.33 -6.06 9.45
N SER A 33 -12.60 -6.49 8.23
CA SER A 33 -11.92 -7.59 7.57
C SER A 33 -10.57 -7.14 6.97
N ILE A 34 -9.72 -8.08 6.62
CA ILE A 34 -8.49 -7.80 5.88
C ILE A 34 -8.82 -7.16 4.52
N GLU A 35 -9.90 -7.59 3.86
CA GLU A 35 -10.33 -7.04 2.58
C GLU A 35 -10.76 -5.57 2.71
N ASP A 36 -11.54 -5.23 3.76
CA ASP A 36 -11.92 -3.83 4.01
C ASP A 36 -10.70 -2.91 4.11
N VAL A 37 -9.66 -3.38 4.81
CA VAL A 37 -8.41 -2.61 4.98
C VAL A 37 -7.59 -2.57 3.69
N LEU A 38 -7.54 -3.66 2.92
CA LEU A 38 -6.91 -3.69 1.59
C LEU A 38 -7.54 -2.70 0.62
N LEU A 39 -8.86 -2.52 0.72
CA LEU A 39 -9.66 -1.64 -0.13
C LEU A 39 -9.75 -0.20 0.38
N MET A 40 -9.07 0.17 1.48
CA MET A 40 -9.24 1.49 2.10
C MET A 40 -10.72 1.79 2.43
N SER A 41 -11.42 0.81 2.93
CA SER A 41 -12.83 0.88 3.37
C SER A 41 -13.01 0.45 4.83
N SER A 42 -11.97 0.61 5.64
CA SER A 42 -12.00 0.30 7.08
C SER A 42 -13.05 1.08 7.86
N GLY A 43 -13.47 2.25 7.36
CA GLY A 43 -14.41 3.16 8.01
C GLY A 43 -13.82 3.90 9.22
N VAL A 44 -12.52 3.76 9.47
CA VAL A 44 -11.83 4.39 10.60
C VAL A 44 -11.67 5.89 10.37
N THR A 45 -12.01 6.69 11.38
CA THR A 45 -11.79 8.13 11.35
C THR A 45 -10.30 8.44 11.42
N PHE A 46 -9.78 9.07 10.37
CA PHE A 46 -8.38 9.46 10.28
C PHE A 46 -8.23 10.72 9.43
N ASP A 47 -7.72 11.79 10.02
CA ASP A 47 -7.56 13.08 9.34
C ASP A 47 -6.26 13.11 8.53
N GLU A 48 -6.39 13.18 7.21
CA GLU A 48 -5.30 13.23 6.22
C GLU A 48 -4.89 14.68 5.84
N ASP A 49 -5.26 15.69 6.63
CA ASP A 49 -4.84 17.06 6.34
C ASP A 49 -3.36 17.27 6.72
N TYR A 50 -2.50 17.24 5.71
CA TYR A 50 -1.05 17.45 5.88
C TYR A 50 -0.68 18.87 6.30
N LEU A 51 -1.60 19.83 6.18
CA LEU A 51 -1.38 21.25 6.52
C LEU A 51 -1.82 21.57 7.96
N ASP A 52 -2.70 20.75 8.55
CA ASP A 52 -3.11 20.89 9.96
C ASP A 52 -2.16 20.11 10.87
N PRO A 53 -1.34 20.79 11.72
CA PRO A 53 -0.48 20.09 12.68
C PRO A 53 -1.23 19.19 13.68
N SER A 54 -2.54 19.39 13.88
CA SER A 54 -3.37 18.60 14.79
C SER A 54 -4.00 17.38 14.14
N SER A 55 -3.91 17.22 12.81
CA SER A 55 -4.42 16.08 12.07
C SER A 55 -3.76 14.75 12.47
N ASP A 56 -4.42 13.64 12.19
CA ASP A 56 -3.93 12.31 12.59
C ASP A 56 -2.67 11.92 11.79
N ILE A 57 -2.59 12.29 10.51
CA ILE A 57 -1.39 12.06 9.70
C ILE A 57 -0.16 12.78 10.29
N ASN A 58 -0.34 14.01 10.82
CA ASN A 58 0.74 14.76 11.47
C ASN A 58 1.03 14.24 12.89
N LYS A 59 0.01 13.78 13.64
CA LYS A 59 0.22 13.06 14.92
C LYS A 59 1.03 11.79 14.69
N MET A 60 0.67 10.98 13.70
CA MET A 60 1.41 9.78 13.30
C MET A 60 2.87 10.09 12.95
N GLY A 61 3.12 11.15 12.17
CA GLY A 61 4.49 11.61 11.87
C GLY A 61 5.29 11.95 13.13
N ARG A 62 4.66 12.56 14.14
CA ARG A 62 5.31 12.84 15.44
C ARG A 62 5.57 11.58 16.24
N VAL A 63 4.66 10.60 16.23
CA VAL A 63 4.87 9.29 16.87
C VAL A 63 6.15 8.65 16.35
N LEU A 64 6.31 8.63 15.03
CA LEU A 64 7.50 8.10 14.37
C LEU A 64 8.76 8.90 14.73
N ALA A 65 8.71 10.24 14.62
CA ALA A 65 9.85 11.12 14.89
C ALA A 65 10.32 11.09 16.34
N LEU A 66 9.41 10.85 17.29
CA LEU A 66 9.70 10.76 18.72
C LEU A 66 10.04 9.32 19.18
N GLY A 67 10.16 8.37 18.27
CA GLY A 67 10.48 6.99 18.57
C GLY A 67 9.40 6.28 19.41
N ARG A 68 8.14 6.67 19.24
CA ARG A 68 7.00 6.02 19.90
C ARG A 68 6.48 4.86 19.04
N SER A 69 5.63 4.00 19.63
CA SER A 69 5.07 2.83 18.95
C SER A 69 3.98 3.21 17.95
N MET A 70 4.17 2.81 16.71
CA MET A 70 3.14 2.90 15.67
C MET A 70 1.97 1.94 15.94
N ASP A 71 2.26 0.75 16.47
CA ASP A 71 1.21 -0.21 16.82
C ASP A 71 0.29 0.33 17.93
N ALA A 72 0.86 0.94 18.97
CA ALA A 72 0.07 1.56 20.03
C ALA A 72 -0.75 2.74 19.51
N PHE A 73 -0.16 3.61 18.69
CA PHE A 73 -0.88 4.70 18.03
C PHE A 73 -2.07 4.18 17.21
N THR A 74 -1.90 3.08 16.48
CA THR A 74 -2.97 2.48 15.69
C THR A 74 -4.07 1.89 16.56
N ALA A 75 -3.71 1.23 17.66
CA ALA A 75 -4.65 0.65 18.62
C ALA A 75 -5.46 1.73 19.39
N ASP A 76 -4.92 2.93 19.55
CA ASP A 76 -5.59 4.06 20.20
C ASP A 76 -6.63 4.77 19.29
N LEU A 77 -6.72 4.42 18.01
CA LEU A 77 -7.77 4.91 17.11
C LEU A 77 -9.08 4.16 17.41
N THR A 78 -10.07 4.84 17.99
CA THR A 78 -11.32 4.21 18.45
C THR A 78 -12.57 4.68 17.71
N GLU A 79 -12.44 5.70 16.85
CA GLU A 79 -13.59 6.29 16.16
C GLU A 79 -13.72 5.79 14.72
N THR A 80 -14.97 5.53 14.31
CA THR A 80 -15.34 5.23 12.93
C THR A 80 -16.31 6.30 12.44
N PHE A 81 -16.19 6.69 11.16
CA PHE A 81 -17.16 7.57 10.52
C PHE A 81 -18.23 6.79 9.75
N GLN A 82 -17.99 5.50 9.50
CA GLN A 82 -18.93 4.57 8.85
C GLN A 82 -18.56 3.12 9.22
N PRO A 83 -19.47 2.15 9.03
CA PRO A 83 -19.12 0.73 9.16
C PRO A 83 -18.04 0.32 8.15
N ALA A 84 -17.17 -0.62 8.53
CA ALA A 84 -16.20 -1.22 7.62
C ALA A 84 -16.91 -1.84 6.40
N GLY A 85 -16.29 -1.76 5.23
CA GLY A 85 -16.81 -2.24 3.96
C GLY A 85 -17.88 -1.34 3.30
N SER A 86 -18.30 -0.22 3.94
CA SER A 86 -19.42 0.58 3.42
C SER A 86 -19.05 1.49 2.24
N ALA A 87 -17.88 2.11 2.25
CA ALA A 87 -17.41 2.97 1.17
C ALA A 87 -15.89 3.17 1.23
N TRP A 88 -15.30 3.50 0.10
CA TRP A 88 -13.90 3.84 -0.01
C TRP A 88 -13.59 5.22 0.56
N GLN A 89 -12.59 5.29 1.42
CA GLN A 89 -11.92 6.52 1.82
C GLN A 89 -10.45 6.19 2.11
N TYR A 90 -9.54 6.93 1.48
CA TYR A 90 -8.12 6.72 1.73
C TYR A 90 -7.77 7.02 3.20
N VAL A 91 -7.19 6.03 3.86
CA VAL A 91 -6.73 6.09 5.25
C VAL A 91 -5.31 5.54 5.31
N SER A 92 -4.31 6.42 5.47
CA SER A 92 -2.89 6.04 5.42
C SER A 92 -2.54 4.92 6.40
N ILE A 93 -3.12 4.96 7.61
CA ILE A 93 -2.81 4.00 8.67
C ILE A 93 -3.34 2.58 8.38
N ASP A 94 -4.30 2.41 7.46
CA ASP A 94 -4.79 1.09 7.01
C ASP A 94 -3.63 0.20 6.52
N THR A 95 -2.66 0.78 5.82
CA THR A 95 -1.48 0.03 5.38
C THR A 95 -0.63 -0.47 6.55
N HIS A 96 -0.60 0.26 7.68
CA HIS A 96 0.08 -0.20 8.89
C HIS A 96 -0.64 -1.41 9.50
N VAL A 97 -1.97 -1.39 9.52
CA VAL A 97 -2.80 -2.53 9.99
C VAL A 97 -2.51 -3.79 9.17
N LEU A 98 -2.38 -3.69 7.85
CA LEU A 98 -1.94 -4.83 7.02
C LEU A 98 -0.56 -5.34 7.42
N GLY A 99 0.34 -4.44 7.81
CA GLY A 99 1.64 -4.81 8.38
C GLY A 99 1.53 -5.53 9.73
N MET A 100 0.60 -5.11 10.60
CA MET A 100 0.32 -5.79 11.88
C MET A 100 -0.26 -7.19 11.62
N VAL A 101 -1.22 -7.33 10.71
CA VAL A 101 -1.80 -8.61 10.29
C VAL A 101 -0.72 -9.56 9.77
N LEU A 102 0.12 -9.12 8.86
CA LEU A 102 1.20 -9.95 8.30
C LEU A 102 2.20 -10.41 9.37
N ARG A 103 2.58 -9.52 10.29
CA ARG A 103 3.48 -9.88 11.40
C ARG A 103 2.84 -10.90 12.34
N GLY A 104 1.57 -10.70 12.68
CA GLY A 104 0.84 -11.63 13.55
C GLY A 104 0.64 -12.99 12.90
N ALA A 105 0.26 -13.05 11.64
CA ALA A 105 0.04 -14.28 10.89
C ALA A 105 1.33 -15.11 10.68
N THR A 106 2.46 -14.42 10.44
CA THR A 106 3.71 -15.10 10.05
C THR A 106 4.74 -15.21 11.18
N GLY A 107 4.58 -14.44 12.26
CA GLY A 107 5.58 -14.31 13.32
C GLY A 107 6.88 -13.62 12.89
N LYS A 108 6.91 -13.00 11.69
CA LYS A 108 8.12 -12.36 11.11
C LYS A 108 7.94 -10.86 10.98
N SER A 109 9.04 -10.10 11.06
CA SER A 109 9.02 -8.67 10.74
C SER A 109 8.80 -8.44 9.25
N ILE A 110 8.22 -7.27 8.89
CA ILE A 110 8.01 -6.91 7.47
C ILE A 110 9.32 -6.85 6.67
N PRO A 111 10.42 -6.28 7.19
CA PRO A 111 11.70 -6.33 6.48
C PRO A 111 12.20 -7.77 6.23
N ALA A 112 12.02 -8.68 7.18
CA ALA A 112 12.39 -10.09 7.01
C ALA A 112 11.53 -10.77 5.92
N LEU A 113 10.20 -10.55 5.94
CA LEU A 113 9.29 -11.06 4.92
C LEU A 113 9.64 -10.52 3.52
N LEU A 114 9.85 -9.20 3.41
CA LEU A 114 10.22 -8.56 2.15
C LEU A 114 11.54 -9.13 1.61
N SER A 115 12.55 -9.25 2.48
CA SER A 115 13.86 -9.79 2.11
C SER A 115 13.75 -11.23 1.61
N GLU A 116 13.10 -12.10 2.38
CA GLU A 116 12.98 -13.53 2.09
C GLU A 116 12.13 -13.82 0.84
N LYS A 117 10.95 -13.17 0.78
CA LYS A 117 9.94 -13.53 -0.22
C LYS A 117 10.12 -12.81 -1.55
N ILE A 118 10.65 -11.58 -1.54
CA ILE A 118 10.68 -10.72 -2.73
C ILE A 118 12.11 -10.34 -3.10
N VAL A 119 12.83 -9.65 -2.20
CA VAL A 119 14.13 -9.03 -2.50
C VAL A 119 15.16 -10.07 -2.96
N ALA A 120 15.24 -11.21 -2.27
CA ALA A 120 16.17 -12.30 -2.61
C ALA A 120 16.02 -12.81 -4.05
N SER A 121 14.85 -12.62 -4.66
CA SER A 121 14.55 -13.10 -6.02
C SER A 121 14.63 -12.01 -7.09
N LEU A 122 14.60 -10.72 -6.73
CA LEU A 122 14.55 -9.60 -7.69
C LEU A 122 15.92 -9.14 -8.22
N GLY A 123 17.02 -9.53 -7.59
CA GLY A 123 18.36 -9.10 -8.00
C GLY A 123 18.53 -7.58 -7.92
N LEU A 124 18.19 -6.98 -6.77
CA LEU A 124 18.28 -5.53 -6.56
C LEU A 124 19.74 -5.05 -6.63
N GLU A 125 19.93 -3.80 -7.04
CA GLU A 125 21.27 -3.17 -7.12
C GLU A 125 21.83 -2.75 -5.76
N ALA A 126 20.94 -2.54 -4.77
CA ALA A 126 21.32 -2.23 -3.41
C ALA A 126 20.30 -2.83 -2.42
N ALA A 127 20.79 -3.11 -1.21
CA ALA A 127 19.91 -3.55 -0.13
C ALA A 127 18.89 -2.45 0.18
N PRO A 128 17.57 -2.75 0.18
CA PRO A 128 16.55 -1.83 0.63
C PRO A 128 16.62 -1.67 2.15
N TYR A 129 16.05 -0.57 2.65
CA TYR A 129 15.89 -0.38 4.09
C TYR A 129 14.55 0.25 4.41
N TYR A 130 14.06 0.01 5.63
CA TYR A 130 12.88 0.65 6.19
C TYR A 130 13.27 1.72 7.22
N VAL A 131 12.53 2.83 7.21
CA VAL A 131 12.41 3.67 8.40
C VAL A 131 11.59 2.87 9.42
N THR A 132 11.98 2.91 10.70
CA THR A 132 11.29 2.21 11.78
C THR A 132 10.84 3.19 12.86
N ASP A 133 9.87 2.78 13.65
CA ASP A 133 9.56 3.45 14.92
C ASP A 133 10.63 3.11 15.99
N GLY A 134 10.46 3.63 17.21
CA GLY A 134 11.41 3.40 18.30
C GLY A 134 11.47 1.96 18.84
N TYR A 135 10.56 1.12 18.40
CA TYR A 135 10.48 -0.30 18.75
C TYR A 135 11.00 -1.22 17.64
N GLY A 136 11.50 -0.63 16.55
CA GLY A 136 12.00 -1.37 15.40
C GLY A 136 10.90 -1.87 14.45
N THR A 137 9.66 -1.42 14.64
CA THR A 137 8.57 -1.73 13.72
C THR A 137 8.72 -0.93 12.44
N ALA A 138 8.70 -1.61 11.29
CA ALA A 138 8.82 -0.96 9.99
C ALA A 138 7.64 -0.01 9.72
N PHE A 139 7.93 1.20 9.28
CA PHE A 139 6.96 2.17 8.81
C PHE A 139 6.48 1.78 7.40
N VAL A 140 5.55 0.82 7.32
CA VAL A 140 5.19 0.13 6.07
C VAL A 140 4.45 1.02 5.08
N LEU A 141 3.74 2.03 5.55
CA LEU A 141 2.95 2.92 4.70
C LEU A 141 3.78 3.98 3.93
N GLY A 142 5.09 4.12 4.24
CA GLY A 142 5.91 5.11 3.55
C GLY A 142 7.41 5.02 3.84
N GLY A 143 7.85 4.03 4.61
CA GLY A 143 9.23 3.93 5.09
C GLY A 143 10.18 3.06 4.26
N LEU A 144 9.72 2.38 3.22
CA LEU A 144 10.59 1.58 2.35
C LEU A 144 11.40 2.49 1.43
N ASN A 145 12.72 2.31 1.46
CA ASN A 145 13.67 3.02 0.61
C ASN A 145 14.39 2.05 -0.29
N MET A 146 14.31 2.28 -1.60
CA MET A 146 14.99 1.52 -2.64
C MET A 146 15.54 2.49 -3.70
N ARG A 147 16.48 2.02 -4.52
CA ARG A 147 16.86 2.76 -5.73
C ARG A 147 15.70 2.81 -6.72
N THR A 148 15.58 3.87 -7.50
CA THR A 148 14.52 4.02 -8.51
C THR A 148 14.46 2.81 -9.44
N ARG A 149 15.62 2.31 -9.87
CA ARG A 149 15.70 1.14 -10.75
C ARG A 149 15.23 -0.15 -10.07
N ASP A 150 15.37 -0.26 -8.75
CA ASP A 150 14.90 -1.42 -7.99
C ASP A 150 13.38 -1.38 -7.79
N TYR A 151 12.78 -0.18 -7.63
CA TYR A 151 11.32 -0.01 -7.74
C TYR A 151 10.79 -0.42 -9.12
N ALA A 152 11.53 -0.10 -10.21
CA ALA A 152 11.16 -0.55 -11.54
C ALA A 152 11.24 -2.08 -11.69
N ARG A 153 12.21 -2.76 -11.07
CA ARG A 153 12.29 -4.23 -11.04
C ARG A 153 11.09 -4.85 -10.31
N PHE A 154 10.67 -4.24 -9.19
CA PHE A 154 9.45 -4.65 -8.52
C PHE A 154 8.23 -4.48 -9.43
N GLY A 155 8.10 -3.32 -10.09
CA GLY A 155 7.03 -3.07 -11.06
C GLY A 155 7.07 -4.07 -12.23
N GLN A 156 8.25 -4.43 -12.70
CA GLN A 156 8.42 -5.43 -13.77
C GLN A 156 7.93 -6.82 -13.33
N MET A 157 8.24 -7.23 -12.11
CA MET A 157 7.71 -8.47 -11.54
C MET A 157 6.18 -8.45 -11.50
N VAL A 158 5.58 -7.32 -11.09
CA VAL A 158 4.12 -7.17 -11.09
C VAL A 158 3.54 -7.19 -12.50
N LEU A 159 4.16 -6.51 -13.48
CA LEU A 159 3.78 -6.54 -14.90
C LEU A 159 3.77 -7.97 -15.45
N GLN A 160 4.69 -8.80 -15.00
CA GLN A 160 4.85 -10.20 -15.40
C GLN A 160 4.01 -11.17 -14.54
N ASP A 161 2.91 -10.71 -13.97
CA ASP A 161 2.02 -11.50 -13.10
C ASP A 161 2.77 -12.23 -11.97
N GLY A 162 3.68 -11.53 -11.32
CA GLY A 162 4.43 -12.04 -10.16
C GLY A 162 5.64 -12.91 -10.51
N LYS A 163 6.04 -12.96 -11.78
CA LYS A 163 7.22 -13.73 -12.21
C LYS A 163 8.45 -12.83 -12.33
N HIS A 164 9.60 -13.41 -11.99
CA HIS A 164 10.91 -12.83 -12.29
C HIS A 164 11.91 -13.95 -12.61
N ASN A 165 12.65 -13.81 -13.69
CA ASN A 165 13.61 -14.83 -14.19
C ASN A 165 13.02 -16.25 -14.24
N GLY A 166 11.78 -16.38 -14.73
CA GLY A 166 11.07 -17.65 -14.87
C GLY A 166 10.49 -18.24 -13.56
N ARG A 167 10.76 -17.62 -12.41
CA ARG A 167 10.24 -18.07 -11.10
C ARG A 167 9.01 -17.25 -10.70
N GLN A 168 7.95 -17.92 -10.21
CA GLN A 168 6.81 -17.27 -9.58
C GLN A 168 7.22 -16.79 -8.18
N ILE A 169 7.08 -15.48 -7.91
CA ILE A 169 7.41 -14.84 -6.64
C ILE A 169 6.13 -14.50 -5.88
N VAL A 170 5.16 -13.90 -6.59
CA VAL A 170 3.84 -13.56 -6.05
C VAL A 170 2.80 -14.33 -6.85
N PRO A 171 1.76 -14.92 -6.24
CA PRO A 171 0.71 -15.64 -6.98
C PRO A 171 0.08 -14.77 -8.06
N ALA A 172 0.00 -15.31 -9.28
CA ALA A 172 -0.50 -14.56 -10.45
C ALA A 172 -1.96 -14.13 -10.26
N ASP A 173 -2.80 -15.00 -9.70
CA ASP A 173 -4.21 -14.71 -9.44
C ASP A 173 -4.38 -13.56 -8.45
N TRP A 174 -3.53 -13.51 -7.42
CA TRP A 174 -3.51 -12.39 -6.49
C TRP A 174 -3.23 -11.05 -7.19
N LEU A 175 -2.23 -11.00 -8.06
CA LEU A 175 -1.89 -9.76 -8.79
C LEU A 175 -2.98 -9.37 -9.79
N ARG A 176 -3.60 -10.33 -10.47
CA ARG A 176 -4.72 -10.06 -11.37
C ARG A 176 -5.91 -9.48 -10.61
N GLN A 177 -6.25 -10.08 -9.47
CA GLN A 177 -7.34 -9.61 -8.61
C GLN A 177 -7.03 -8.24 -7.98
N SER A 178 -5.84 -8.06 -7.43
CA SER A 178 -5.50 -6.85 -6.66
C SER A 178 -5.36 -5.58 -7.50
N THR A 179 -5.15 -5.69 -8.81
CA THR A 179 -4.84 -4.56 -9.70
C THR A 179 -6.01 -4.13 -10.61
N VAL A 180 -7.23 -4.50 -10.24
CA VAL A 180 -8.47 -4.08 -10.90
C VAL A 180 -9.33 -3.25 -9.96
N PRO A 181 -10.29 -2.45 -10.47
CA PRO A 181 -11.21 -1.70 -9.61
C PRO A 181 -12.08 -2.63 -8.78
N LEU A 182 -11.94 -2.57 -7.46
CA LEU A 182 -12.71 -3.36 -6.51
C LEU A 182 -13.44 -2.48 -5.49
N ALA A 183 -12.84 -1.37 -5.07
CA ALA A 183 -13.42 -0.48 -4.08
C ALA A 183 -14.58 0.33 -4.65
N GLU A 184 -15.61 0.56 -3.84
CA GLU A 184 -16.74 1.42 -4.19
C GLU A 184 -16.35 2.90 -4.09
N THR A 185 -15.73 3.43 -5.13
CA THR A 185 -15.39 4.84 -5.24
C THR A 185 -16.53 5.65 -5.89
N LYS A 186 -16.50 6.98 -5.74
CA LYS A 186 -17.47 7.85 -6.44
C LYS A 186 -17.26 7.77 -7.95
N ALA A 187 -18.35 7.82 -8.70
CA ALA A 187 -18.29 7.84 -10.16
C ALA A 187 -17.41 9.00 -10.68
N GLY A 188 -16.50 8.69 -11.61
CA GLY A 188 -15.53 9.65 -12.15
C GLY A 188 -14.37 9.99 -11.22
N ALA A 189 -14.31 9.38 -10.04
CA ALA A 189 -13.16 9.49 -9.14
C ALA A 189 -12.10 8.43 -9.46
N ILE A 190 -10.93 8.59 -8.84
CA ILE A 190 -9.89 7.56 -8.88
C ILE A 190 -10.45 6.24 -8.34
N GLN A 191 -10.11 5.13 -8.96
CA GLN A 191 -10.52 3.79 -8.55
C GLN A 191 -9.40 3.12 -7.76
N TYR A 192 -9.73 2.04 -7.05
CA TYR A 192 -8.80 1.39 -6.13
C TYR A 192 -8.98 -0.13 -6.13
N GLY A 193 -7.87 -0.85 -6.17
CA GLY A 193 -7.79 -2.28 -5.93
C GLY A 193 -7.16 -2.56 -4.55
N TYR A 194 -6.56 -3.73 -4.35
CA TYR A 194 -5.88 -4.04 -3.07
C TYR A 194 -4.56 -3.27 -2.99
N GLN A 195 -4.62 -2.06 -2.41
CA GLN A 195 -3.50 -1.10 -2.26
C GLN A 195 -2.94 -0.57 -3.60
N TRP A 196 -3.69 -0.69 -4.69
CA TRP A 196 -3.32 -0.16 -6.00
C TRP A 196 -4.27 0.97 -6.43
N TRP A 197 -3.68 2.05 -6.91
CA TRP A 197 -4.40 3.19 -7.47
C TRP A 197 -4.67 2.95 -8.95
N ILE A 198 -5.89 3.24 -9.39
CA ILE A 198 -6.33 3.09 -10.77
C ILE A 198 -6.93 4.42 -11.20
N PRO A 199 -6.42 5.10 -12.26
CA PRO A 199 -6.99 6.36 -12.73
C PRO A 199 -8.47 6.23 -13.04
N ALA A 200 -9.25 7.33 -12.86
CA ALA A 200 -10.69 7.33 -13.16
C ALA A 200 -10.98 7.03 -14.66
N ASP A 201 -10.06 7.46 -15.52
CA ASP A 201 -10.04 7.26 -16.97
C ASP A 201 -9.02 6.21 -17.42
N ALA A 202 -8.71 5.25 -16.53
CA ALA A 202 -7.71 4.23 -16.79
C ALA A 202 -7.98 3.49 -18.11
N GLN A 203 -6.92 3.31 -18.89
CA GLN A 203 -6.92 2.36 -19.99
C GLN A 203 -6.87 0.93 -19.42
N GLU A 204 -7.33 -0.04 -20.20
CA GLU A 204 -7.23 -1.44 -19.81
C GLU A 204 -5.79 -1.81 -19.42
N GLY A 205 -5.64 -2.42 -18.25
CA GLY A 205 -4.33 -2.84 -17.73
C GLY A 205 -3.47 -1.73 -17.12
N GLU A 206 -4.03 -0.52 -16.92
CA GLU A 206 -3.35 0.62 -16.32
C GLU A 206 -3.63 0.73 -14.82
N PHE A 207 -2.58 0.73 -14.01
CA PHE A 207 -2.65 0.92 -12.56
C PHE A 207 -1.29 1.38 -12.02
N MET A 208 -1.25 1.80 -10.74
CA MET A 208 0.00 2.30 -10.16
C MET A 208 0.04 2.14 -8.64
N ALA A 209 1.27 2.04 -8.09
CA ALA A 209 1.55 2.48 -6.74
C ALA A 209 1.82 3.99 -6.78
N ARG A 210 1.17 4.74 -5.87
CA ARG A 210 1.28 6.20 -5.79
C ARG A 210 1.67 6.61 -4.38
N GLY A 211 2.80 7.33 -4.26
CA GLY A 211 3.26 7.88 -3.00
C GLY A 211 3.15 9.40 -2.94
N ILE A 212 3.38 9.95 -1.75
CA ILE A 212 3.46 11.40 -1.55
C ILE A 212 4.59 12.02 -2.39
N TYR A 213 4.51 13.32 -2.63
CA TYR A 213 5.53 14.12 -3.32
C TYR A 213 5.81 13.71 -4.78
N GLY A 214 4.88 12.97 -5.44
CA GLY A 214 5.04 12.57 -6.82
C GLY A 214 5.88 11.29 -7.01
N GLN A 215 5.75 10.34 -6.12
CA GLN A 215 6.35 9.02 -6.25
C GLN A 215 5.40 8.10 -7.01
N TYR A 216 5.89 7.37 -8.01
CA TYR A 216 5.07 6.43 -8.78
C TYR A 216 5.83 5.16 -9.12
N ILE A 217 5.11 4.04 -9.11
CA ILE A 217 5.41 2.87 -9.92
C ILE A 217 4.20 2.71 -10.84
N TYR A 218 4.28 3.27 -12.03
CA TYR A 218 3.25 3.19 -13.05
C TYR A 218 3.43 1.90 -13.85
N ILE A 219 2.34 1.20 -14.09
CA ILE A 219 2.32 -0.07 -14.82
C ILE A 219 1.19 -0.02 -15.85
N ASN A 220 1.50 -0.39 -17.08
CA ASN A 220 0.53 -0.57 -18.14
C ASN A 220 0.77 -1.92 -18.82
N ARG A 221 -0.18 -2.84 -18.65
CA ARG A 221 -0.09 -4.19 -19.20
C ARG A 221 -0.22 -4.22 -20.73
N ASN A 222 -0.99 -3.30 -21.33
CA ASN A 222 -1.20 -3.27 -22.77
C ASN A 222 0.06 -2.81 -23.53
N THR A 223 0.73 -1.80 -22.99
CA THR A 223 1.99 -1.30 -23.57
C THR A 223 3.22 -2.03 -23.04
N GLN A 224 3.05 -2.97 -22.12
CA GLN A 224 4.13 -3.71 -21.45
C GLN A 224 5.17 -2.79 -20.81
N THR A 225 4.70 -1.70 -20.20
CA THR A 225 5.55 -0.62 -19.67
C THR A 225 5.49 -0.54 -18.14
N VAL A 226 6.66 -0.31 -17.56
CA VAL A 226 6.84 0.07 -16.15
C VAL A 226 7.64 1.35 -16.07
N ILE A 227 7.15 2.34 -15.33
CA ILE A 227 7.87 3.59 -15.06
C ILE A 227 7.94 3.79 -13.55
N ALA A 228 9.14 3.80 -12.99
CA ALA A 228 9.37 4.19 -11.61
C ALA A 228 9.85 5.64 -11.57
N LEU A 229 9.16 6.46 -10.79
CA LEU A 229 9.47 7.87 -10.61
C LEU A 229 9.61 8.17 -9.11
N ASN A 230 10.77 8.73 -8.74
CA ASN A 230 10.98 9.31 -7.41
C ASN A 230 10.88 10.83 -7.51
N GLY A 231 10.05 11.42 -6.66
CA GLY A 231 9.82 12.87 -6.62
C GLY A 231 9.91 13.45 -5.21
N ALA A 232 10.10 14.77 -5.14
CA ALA A 232 10.06 15.54 -3.91
C ALA A 232 9.22 16.82 -4.08
N HIS A 233 8.19 16.75 -4.91
CA HIS A 233 7.33 17.90 -5.26
C HIS A 233 6.32 18.17 -4.15
N ARG A 234 6.51 19.20 -3.36
CA ARG A 234 5.63 19.55 -2.23
C ARG A 234 4.20 19.90 -2.66
N GLY A 235 4.03 20.48 -3.85
CA GLY A 235 2.72 20.78 -4.44
C GLY A 235 2.04 19.59 -5.14
N PHE A 236 2.37 18.35 -4.80
CA PHE A 236 1.86 17.14 -5.48
C PHE A 236 0.33 16.96 -5.40
N ARG A 237 -0.35 17.69 -4.50
CA ARG A 237 -1.82 17.71 -4.34
C ARG A 237 -2.47 18.91 -5.00
N GLU A 238 -1.71 19.86 -5.58
CA GLU A 238 -2.27 20.98 -6.30
C GLU A 238 -3.09 20.48 -7.51
N GLU A 239 -4.13 21.24 -7.83
CA GLU A 239 -5.04 20.93 -8.94
C GLU A 239 -4.28 20.71 -10.25
N GLY A 240 -4.64 19.68 -11.00
CA GLY A 240 -4.05 19.32 -12.28
C GLY A 240 -2.63 18.73 -12.22
N VAL A 241 -1.98 18.63 -11.03
CA VAL A 241 -0.64 18.00 -10.93
C VAL A 241 -0.72 16.52 -11.25
N PHE A 242 -1.72 15.82 -10.70
CA PHE A 242 -1.93 14.41 -10.99
C PHE A 242 -2.17 14.18 -12.48
N ASP A 243 -3.04 14.95 -13.11
CA ASP A 243 -3.39 14.80 -14.53
C ASP A 243 -2.18 15.05 -15.44
N ARG A 244 -1.37 16.08 -15.12
CA ARG A 244 -0.12 16.33 -15.84
C ARG A 244 0.87 15.17 -15.72
N ASN A 245 1.01 14.60 -14.51
CA ASN A 245 1.87 13.44 -14.32
C ASN A 245 1.37 12.24 -15.10
N MET A 246 0.05 11.98 -15.09
CA MET A 246 -0.55 10.89 -15.87
C MET A 246 -0.35 11.08 -17.38
N ALA A 247 -0.52 12.30 -17.90
CA ALA A 247 -0.28 12.59 -19.31
C ALA A 247 1.17 12.29 -19.71
N VAL A 248 2.15 12.65 -18.88
CA VAL A 248 3.58 12.34 -19.13
C VAL A 248 3.84 10.85 -19.05
N LEU A 249 3.33 10.15 -18.04
CA LEU A 249 3.54 8.71 -17.87
C LEU A 249 2.95 7.93 -19.06
N ARG A 250 1.74 8.29 -19.50
CA ARG A 250 1.08 7.68 -20.67
C ARG A 250 1.83 7.97 -21.98
N GLN A 251 2.32 9.19 -22.16
CA GLN A 251 3.13 9.54 -23.33
C GLN A 251 4.42 8.71 -23.38
N LEU A 252 5.10 8.51 -22.26
CA LEU A 252 6.29 7.67 -22.17
C LEU A 252 5.98 6.18 -22.42
N ALA A 253 4.80 5.73 -21.99
CA ALA A 253 4.39 4.33 -22.17
C ALA A 253 4.01 3.97 -23.61
N THR A 254 3.86 4.95 -24.51
CA THR A 254 3.52 4.74 -25.93
C THR A 254 4.72 4.87 -26.86
N GLN A 255 5.93 5.08 -26.35
CA GLN A 255 7.18 5.16 -27.10
C GLN A 255 7.83 3.79 -27.25
#